data_016172af0b9be573cb39621c85fa405d
#
_entry.id   016172af0b9be573cb39621c85fa405d
#
_cell.length_a   1.000
_cell.length_b   1.000
_cell.length_c   1.000
_cell.angle_alpha   90.00
_cell.angle_beta   90.00
_cell.angle_gamma   90.00
#
_symmetry.space_group_name_H-M   'P 1'
#
loop_
_entity.id
_entity.type
_entity.pdbx_description
1 polymer ?
#
loop_
_entity_poly.entity_id
_entity_poly.type
_entity_poly.pdbx_seq_one_letter_code
_entity_poly.pdbx_strand_id
1 'polypeptide(L)'
;MGIKLGNTFITKHCKKDIHKIDFGMLKNMTLVIDTSIYMYRFLEDDRLENNFNLLVNIFKTHNITPIFVFDGAAKENKRATLRERERCRRYAEYEYKETQEKLISAKSSLEKLYIATELAAIKRRTVRVTVEHKELVKK
;
A
#
# COMPACT_ATOMS: atom_id res chain seq x y z
N MET A 1 -3.63 11.18 6.06
CA MET A 1 -4.71 10.98 7.06
C MET A 1 -5.99 10.76 6.29
N GLY A 2 -6.55 9.55 6.32
CA GLY A 2 -7.88 9.31 5.78
C GLY A 2 -8.94 9.48 6.87
N ILE A 3 -10.19 9.66 6.48
CA ILE A 3 -11.33 9.67 7.40
C ILE A 3 -11.52 8.24 7.89
N LYS A 4 -11.48 8.04 9.22
CA LYS A 4 -11.72 6.71 9.81
C LYS A 4 -13.10 6.21 9.37
N LEU A 5 -13.15 4.99 8.81
CA LEU A 5 -14.36 4.39 8.26
C LEU A 5 -15.00 5.17 7.08
N GLY A 6 -14.27 6.08 6.41
CA GLY A 6 -14.79 6.87 5.30
C GLY A 6 -15.37 6.02 4.17
N ASN A 7 -14.67 4.97 3.74
CA ASN A 7 -15.19 4.04 2.73
C ASN A 7 -16.47 3.34 3.18
N THR A 8 -16.54 2.90 4.45
CA THR A 8 -17.73 2.27 5.01
C THR A 8 -18.90 3.25 5.05
N PHE A 9 -18.63 4.51 5.40
CA PHE A 9 -19.65 5.56 5.38
C PHE A 9 -20.18 5.79 3.95
N ILE A 10 -19.28 5.99 2.97
CA ILE A 10 -19.66 6.22 1.57
C ILE A 10 -20.46 5.04 1.02
N THR A 11 -19.99 3.80 1.21
CA THR A 11 -20.70 2.60 0.72
C THR A 11 -22.06 2.39 1.38
N LYS A 12 -22.24 2.85 2.61
CA LYS A 12 -23.51 2.74 3.34
C LYS A 12 -24.51 3.84 2.97
N HIS A 13 -24.04 5.09 2.85
CA HIS A 13 -24.91 6.26 2.74
C HIS A 13 -25.01 6.85 1.33
N CYS A 14 -23.98 6.62 0.48
CA CYS A 14 -23.93 7.15 -0.89
C CYS A 14 -24.03 6.03 -1.93
N LYS A 15 -24.66 4.92 -1.60
CA LYS A 15 -24.69 3.70 -2.44
C LYS A 15 -25.24 3.95 -3.85
N LYS A 16 -26.18 4.89 -3.99
CA LYS A 16 -26.81 5.24 -5.29
C LYS A 16 -25.86 6.05 -6.20
N ASP A 17 -24.87 6.73 -5.60
CA ASP A 17 -23.92 7.60 -6.30
C ASP A 17 -22.58 6.91 -6.60
N ILE A 18 -22.46 5.63 -6.22
CA ILE A 18 -21.28 4.82 -6.51
C ILE A 18 -21.51 4.08 -7.83
N HIS A 19 -20.76 4.50 -8.85
CA HIS A 19 -20.81 3.89 -10.17
C HIS A 19 -19.51 3.11 -10.44
N LYS A 20 -19.65 1.91 -11.00
CA LYS A 20 -18.52 1.16 -11.55
C LYS A 20 -18.20 1.71 -12.92
N ILE A 21 -17.00 2.26 -13.08
CA ILE A 21 -16.51 2.76 -14.36
C ILE A 21 -15.43 1.82 -14.91
N ASP A 22 -15.30 1.79 -16.21
CA ASP A 22 -14.26 1.07 -16.95
C ASP A 22 -13.16 2.06 -17.36
N PHE A 23 -11.94 1.59 -17.53
CA PHE A 23 -10.83 2.43 -17.98
C PHE A 23 -11.04 3.07 -19.34
N GLY A 24 -11.81 2.42 -20.21
CA GLY A 24 -12.19 2.98 -21.52
C GLY A 24 -12.96 4.30 -21.41
N MET A 25 -13.75 4.48 -20.34
CA MET A 25 -14.47 5.74 -20.08
C MET A 25 -13.54 6.89 -19.67
N LEU A 26 -12.32 6.59 -19.26
CA LEU A 26 -11.30 7.55 -18.86
C LEU A 26 -10.30 7.86 -19.99
N LYS A 27 -10.57 7.37 -21.21
CA LYS A 27 -9.73 7.58 -22.39
C LYS A 27 -9.52 9.08 -22.66
N ASN A 28 -8.28 9.45 -22.94
CA ASN A 28 -7.83 10.83 -23.17
C ASN A 28 -7.92 11.75 -21.95
N MET A 29 -8.17 11.20 -20.75
CA MET A 29 -8.21 11.99 -19.52
C MET A 29 -6.83 12.02 -18.85
N THR A 30 -6.59 13.08 -18.06
CA THR A 30 -5.45 13.18 -17.16
C THR A 30 -5.89 12.79 -15.75
N LEU A 31 -5.22 11.79 -15.17
CA LEU A 31 -5.50 11.33 -13.82
C LEU A 31 -4.37 11.72 -12.85
N VAL A 32 -4.74 12.38 -11.77
CA VAL A 32 -3.81 12.67 -10.67
C VAL A 32 -3.84 11.52 -9.67
N ILE A 33 -2.67 10.94 -9.40
CA ILE A 33 -2.51 9.71 -8.63
C ILE A 33 -1.67 9.98 -7.39
N ASP A 34 -2.21 9.69 -6.20
CA ASP A 34 -1.42 9.62 -4.97
C ASP A 34 -0.49 8.40 -5.05
N THR A 35 0.78 8.65 -5.35
CA THR A 35 1.78 7.61 -5.55
C THR A 35 2.05 6.80 -4.28
N SER A 36 1.92 7.42 -3.11
CA SER A 36 2.22 6.78 -1.83
C SER A 36 1.36 5.55 -1.58
N ILE A 37 0.08 5.56 -1.97
CA ILE A 37 -0.83 4.42 -1.81
C ILE A 37 -0.31 3.19 -2.57
N TYR A 38 0.09 3.39 -3.84
CA TYR A 38 0.61 2.31 -4.69
C TYR A 38 1.99 1.85 -4.23
N MET A 39 2.87 2.76 -3.78
CA MET A 39 4.19 2.40 -3.26
C MET A 39 4.08 1.45 -2.07
N TYR A 40 3.22 1.74 -1.09
CA TYR A 40 3.00 0.83 0.04
C TYR A 40 2.48 -0.52 -0.43
N ARG A 41 1.49 -0.54 -1.32
CA ARG A 41 0.89 -1.77 -1.83
C ARG A 41 1.90 -2.64 -2.58
N PHE A 42 2.69 -2.04 -3.47
CA PHE A 42 3.65 -2.77 -4.30
C PHE A 42 4.88 -3.23 -3.52
N LEU A 43 5.25 -2.52 -2.44
CA LEU A 43 6.28 -2.95 -1.51
C LEU A 43 5.83 -4.13 -0.64
N GLU A 44 4.53 -4.24 -0.29
CA GLU A 44 3.99 -5.41 0.39
C GLU A 44 4.24 -6.70 -0.41
N ASP A 45 4.18 -6.61 -1.73
CA ASP A 45 4.35 -7.72 -2.66
C ASP A 45 5.82 -7.91 -3.12
N ASP A 46 6.78 -7.09 -2.63
CA ASP A 46 8.19 -7.03 -3.08
C ASP A 46 8.34 -6.81 -4.59
N ARG A 47 7.41 -6.12 -5.24
CA ARG A 47 7.33 -5.92 -6.71
C ARG A 47 7.15 -4.47 -7.10
N LEU A 48 7.82 -3.55 -6.40
CA LEU A 48 7.63 -2.11 -6.58
C LEU A 48 7.78 -1.69 -8.05
N GLU A 49 8.92 -1.94 -8.66
CA GLU A 49 9.24 -1.53 -10.03
C GLU A 49 8.33 -2.22 -11.06
N ASN A 50 8.19 -3.54 -10.97
CA ASN A 50 7.38 -4.31 -11.91
C ASN A 50 5.91 -3.87 -11.89
N ASN A 51 5.34 -3.63 -10.71
CA ASN A 51 3.95 -3.24 -10.57
C ASN A 51 3.72 -1.78 -10.99
N PHE A 52 4.71 -0.88 -10.80
CA PHE A 52 4.62 0.48 -11.37
C PHE A 52 4.69 0.47 -12.89
N ASN A 53 5.60 -0.29 -13.48
CA ASN A 53 5.67 -0.46 -14.92
C ASN A 53 4.37 -1.02 -15.49
N LEU A 54 3.77 -2.02 -14.83
CA LEU A 54 2.47 -2.56 -15.23
C LEU A 54 1.38 -1.48 -15.14
N LEU A 55 1.32 -0.71 -14.05
CA LEU A 55 0.34 0.35 -13.85
C LEU A 55 0.45 1.42 -14.95
N VAL A 56 1.68 1.87 -15.26
CA VAL A 56 1.94 2.85 -16.33
C VAL A 56 1.51 2.28 -17.69
N ASN A 57 1.80 1.01 -17.96
CA ASN A 57 1.40 0.37 -19.21
C ASN A 57 -0.13 0.25 -19.34
N ILE A 58 -0.86 -0.04 -18.25
CA ILE A 58 -2.32 -0.02 -18.24
C ILE A 58 -2.84 1.36 -18.65
N PHE A 59 -2.32 2.44 -18.06
CA PHE A 59 -2.74 3.80 -18.44
C PHE A 59 -2.42 4.11 -19.91
N LYS A 60 -1.21 3.76 -20.38
CA LYS A 60 -0.84 3.94 -21.79
C LYS A 60 -1.78 3.20 -22.75
N THR A 61 -2.11 1.95 -22.44
CA THR A 61 -3.00 1.12 -23.26
C THR A 61 -4.40 1.75 -23.40
N HIS A 62 -4.88 2.40 -22.34
CA HIS A 62 -6.16 3.09 -22.34
C HIS A 62 -6.07 4.56 -22.76
N ASN A 63 -4.91 5.03 -23.22
CA ASN A 63 -4.68 6.42 -23.62
C ASN A 63 -5.01 7.42 -22.49
N ILE A 64 -4.63 7.08 -21.25
CA ILE A 64 -4.80 7.90 -20.05
C ILE A 64 -3.43 8.50 -19.69
N THR A 65 -3.40 9.80 -19.36
CA THR A 65 -2.19 10.48 -18.92
C THR A 65 -2.11 10.50 -17.39
N PRO A 66 -1.26 9.67 -16.74
CA PRO A 66 -1.10 9.69 -15.30
C PRO A 66 -0.18 10.83 -14.85
N ILE A 67 -0.57 11.54 -13.79
CA ILE A 67 0.29 12.47 -13.04
C ILE A 67 0.52 11.89 -11.66
N PHE A 68 1.71 11.38 -11.40
CA PHE A 68 2.07 10.82 -10.12
C PHE A 68 2.50 11.90 -9.12
N VAL A 69 1.78 12.03 -8.01
CA VAL A 69 2.08 12.99 -6.95
C VAL A 69 2.75 12.26 -5.78
N PHE A 70 3.94 12.70 -5.42
CA PHE A 70 4.69 12.17 -4.29
C PHE A 70 4.52 13.06 -3.06
N ASP A 71 4.37 12.42 -1.89
CA ASP A 71 4.39 13.14 -0.62
C ASP A 71 5.72 13.87 -0.43
N GLY A 72 5.63 15.16 -0.13
CA GLY A 72 6.76 15.99 0.27
C GLY A 72 7.13 15.81 1.75
N ALA A 73 7.87 16.80 2.28
CA ALA A 73 8.22 16.83 3.71
C ALA A 73 6.97 16.92 4.58
N ALA A 74 6.94 16.14 5.66
CA ALA A 74 5.81 16.14 6.58
C ALA A 74 5.71 17.46 7.35
N LYS A 75 4.51 18.04 7.38
CA LYS A 75 4.22 19.23 8.19
C LYS A 75 4.34 18.91 9.68
N GLU A 76 4.63 19.95 10.47
CA GLU A 76 4.87 19.84 11.91
C GLU A 76 3.71 19.21 12.68
N ASN A 77 2.48 19.58 12.34
CA ASN A 77 1.27 19.04 12.94
C ASN A 77 1.05 17.54 12.72
N LYS A 78 1.80 16.90 11.79
CA LYS A 78 1.76 15.46 11.54
C LYS A 78 2.83 14.67 12.32
N ARG A 79 3.75 15.33 13.01
CA ARG A 79 4.87 14.67 13.72
C ARG A 79 4.41 13.64 14.74
N ALA A 80 3.38 13.94 15.53
CA ALA A 80 2.84 12.99 16.52
C ALA A 80 2.32 11.71 15.85
N THR A 81 1.55 11.86 14.76
CA THR A 81 1.03 10.72 14.00
C THR A 81 2.16 9.89 13.37
N LEU A 82 3.23 10.53 12.89
CA LEU A 82 4.37 9.84 12.32
C LEU A 82 5.16 9.06 13.37
N ARG A 83 5.36 9.63 14.56
CA ARG A 83 5.99 8.92 15.70
C ARG A 83 5.18 7.69 16.11
N GLU A 84 3.87 7.81 16.17
CA GLU A 84 2.99 6.68 16.51
C GLU A 84 3.06 5.58 15.45
N ARG A 85 3.03 5.93 14.16
CA ARG A 85 3.22 4.96 13.08
C ARG A 85 4.58 4.27 13.13
N GLU A 86 5.64 5.02 13.46
CA GLU A 86 6.97 4.47 13.65
C GLU A 86 7.01 3.47 14.81
N ARG A 87 6.37 3.82 15.93
CA ARG A 87 6.27 2.91 17.10
C ARG A 87 5.54 1.62 16.74
N CYS A 88 4.39 1.73 16.07
CA CYS A 88 3.62 0.56 15.63
C CYS A 88 4.41 -0.31 14.65
N ARG A 89 5.21 0.29 13.75
CA ARG A 89 6.04 -0.45 12.82
C ARG A 89 7.15 -1.21 13.55
N ARG A 90 7.89 -0.58 14.47
CA ARG A 90 8.92 -1.25 15.27
C ARG A 90 8.36 -2.43 16.06
N TYR A 91 7.16 -2.28 16.61
CA TYR A 91 6.48 -3.39 17.27
C TYR A 91 6.17 -4.53 16.29
N ALA A 92 5.68 -4.20 15.08
CA ALA A 92 5.43 -5.20 14.06
C ALA A 92 6.71 -5.88 13.57
N GLU A 93 7.84 -5.16 13.49
CA GLU A 93 9.15 -5.75 13.15
C GLU A 93 9.62 -6.77 14.20
N TYR A 94 9.39 -6.48 15.49
CA TYR A 94 9.65 -7.41 16.57
C TYR A 94 8.74 -8.65 16.48
N GLU A 95 7.44 -8.43 16.38
CA GLU A 95 6.43 -9.49 16.23
C GLU A 95 6.71 -10.40 15.00
N TYR A 96 7.20 -9.80 13.91
CA TYR A 96 7.58 -10.54 12.71
C TYR A 96 8.73 -11.52 12.98
N LYS A 97 9.77 -11.09 13.68
CA LYS A 97 10.91 -11.94 14.04
C LYS A 97 10.48 -13.11 14.94
N GLU A 98 9.71 -12.82 16.00
CA GLU A 98 9.20 -13.89 16.88
C GLU A 98 8.34 -14.92 16.11
N THR A 99 7.49 -14.44 15.18
CA THR A 99 6.64 -15.32 14.39
C THR A 99 7.45 -16.13 13.38
N GLN A 100 8.56 -15.58 12.85
CA GLN A 100 9.49 -16.34 12.01
C GLN A 100 10.15 -17.49 12.79
N GLU A 101 10.55 -17.26 14.03
CA GLU A 101 11.11 -18.32 14.89
C GLU A 101 10.10 -19.42 15.16
N LYS A 102 8.83 -19.06 15.39
CA LYS A 102 7.72 -20.03 15.52
C LYS A 102 7.55 -20.86 14.25
N LEU A 103 7.64 -20.23 13.06
CA LEU A 103 7.54 -20.95 11.78
C LEU A 103 8.64 -22.01 11.63
N ILE A 104 9.87 -21.69 12.03
CA ILE A 104 11.01 -22.61 11.97
C ILE A 104 10.79 -23.80 12.92
N SER A 105 10.23 -23.57 14.10
CA SER A 105 10.00 -24.61 15.11
C SER A 105 8.72 -25.42 14.88
N ALA A 106 7.83 -24.97 14.00
CA ALA A 106 6.56 -25.65 13.71
C ALA A 106 6.76 -27.02 13.06
N LYS A 107 6.08 -28.02 13.58
CA LYS A 107 6.21 -29.42 13.13
C LYS A 107 5.14 -29.84 12.13
N SER A 108 3.95 -29.31 12.23
CA SER A 108 2.82 -29.64 11.36
C SER A 108 2.74 -28.75 10.14
N SER A 109 2.36 -29.32 8.99
CA SER A 109 2.10 -28.54 7.76
C SER A 109 0.95 -27.54 7.92
N LEU A 110 -0.08 -27.90 8.69
CA LEU A 110 -1.20 -27.00 8.99
C LEU A 110 -0.76 -25.81 9.87
N GLU A 111 0.06 -26.09 10.88
CA GLU A 111 0.64 -25.06 11.75
C GLU A 111 1.52 -24.09 10.95
N LYS A 112 2.38 -24.63 10.06
CA LYS A 112 3.20 -23.81 9.16
C LYS A 112 2.36 -22.92 8.26
N LEU A 113 1.28 -23.42 7.70
CA LEU A 113 0.37 -22.64 6.86
C LEU A 113 -0.28 -21.51 7.65
N TYR A 114 -0.76 -21.80 8.86
CA TYR A 114 -1.35 -20.77 9.74
C TYR A 114 -0.34 -19.66 10.06
N ILE A 115 0.87 -20.04 10.53
CA ILE A 115 1.92 -19.08 10.88
C ILE A 115 2.36 -18.28 9.63
N ALA A 116 2.42 -18.89 8.46
CA ALA A 116 2.76 -18.19 7.22
C ALA A 116 1.71 -17.11 6.86
N THR A 117 0.43 -17.38 7.08
CA THR A 117 -0.63 -16.37 6.87
C THR A 117 -0.53 -15.22 7.88
N GLU A 118 -0.20 -15.53 9.13
CA GLU A 118 0.06 -14.53 10.18
C GLU A 118 1.28 -13.68 9.83
N LEU A 119 2.39 -14.28 9.41
CA LEU A 119 3.57 -13.57 8.94
C LEU A 119 3.28 -12.61 7.79
N ALA A 120 2.48 -13.02 6.82
CA ALA A 120 2.07 -12.16 5.71
C ALA A 120 1.27 -10.93 6.21
N ALA A 121 0.40 -11.11 7.20
CA ALA A 121 -0.36 -10.02 7.80
C ALA A 121 0.54 -9.05 8.60
N ILE A 122 1.51 -9.57 9.34
CA ILE A 122 2.47 -8.76 10.09
C ILE A 122 3.40 -8.01 9.14
N LYS A 123 3.91 -8.65 8.07
CA LYS A 123 4.78 -8.06 7.06
C LYS A 123 4.22 -6.76 6.49
N ARG A 124 2.91 -6.71 6.22
CA ARG A 124 2.24 -5.48 5.73
C ARG A 124 2.42 -4.29 6.66
N ARG A 125 2.54 -4.52 7.97
CA ARG A 125 2.70 -3.49 9.01
C ARG A 125 4.16 -3.02 9.15
N THR A 126 5.14 -3.77 8.64
CA THR A 126 6.56 -3.41 8.65
C THR A 126 6.99 -2.58 7.45
N VAL A 127 6.20 -2.53 6.39
CA VAL A 127 6.54 -1.82 5.14
C VAL A 127 6.81 -0.35 5.36
N ARG A 128 7.93 0.13 4.81
CA ARG A 128 8.33 1.54 4.81
C ARG A 128 8.74 1.99 3.42
N VAL A 129 8.17 3.09 2.97
CA VAL A 129 8.64 3.80 1.76
C VAL A 129 9.87 4.62 2.11
N THR A 130 10.98 4.38 1.43
CA THR A 130 12.25 5.12 1.58
C THR A 130 12.44 6.13 0.44
N VAL A 131 13.51 6.93 0.54
CA VAL A 131 13.89 7.87 -0.54
C VAL A 131 14.29 7.09 -1.80
N GLU A 132 15.06 6.01 -1.64
CA GLU A 132 15.51 5.15 -2.73
C GLU A 132 14.32 4.57 -3.51
N HIS A 133 13.28 4.13 -2.80
CA HIS A 133 12.04 3.66 -3.42
C HIS A 133 11.36 4.76 -4.26
N LYS A 134 11.36 6.01 -3.77
CA LYS A 134 10.80 7.14 -4.53
C LYS A 134 11.61 7.45 -5.78
N GLU A 135 12.94 7.43 -5.68
CA GLU A 135 13.82 7.69 -6.83
C GLU A 135 13.72 6.55 -7.88
N LEU A 136 13.54 5.31 -7.44
CA LEU A 136 13.33 4.20 -8.36
C LEU A 136 12.06 4.37 -9.21
N VAL A 137 10.99 4.84 -8.60
CA VAL A 137 9.68 5.02 -9.28
C VAL A 137 9.64 6.27 -10.17
N LYS A 138 10.52 7.26 -9.96
CA LYS A 138 10.59 8.47 -10.79
C LYS A 138 11.34 8.28 -12.12
N LYS A 139 12.10 7.20 -12.27
CA LYS A 139 12.83 6.84 -13.51
C LYS A 139 11.88 6.27 -14.56
#